data_7b07919260f44102e2232a3d2268bb56
#
_entry.id   7b07919260f44102e2232a3d2268bb56
#
_cell.length_a   1.000
_cell.length_b   1.000
_cell.length_c   1.000
_cell.angle_alpha   90.00
_cell.angle_beta   90.00
_cell.angle_gamma   90.00
#
_symmetry.space_group_name_H-M   'P 1'
#
loop_
_entity.id
_entity.type
_entity.pdbx_description
1 polymer ?
#
loop_
_entity_poly.entity_id
_entity_poly.type
_entity_poly.pdbx_seq_one_letter_code
_entity_poly.pdbx_strand_id
1 'polypeptide(L)'
;MDKFSYAIGLGIGQNLLSMGAQGINVEDFAQAIADVLNRKETAISHNEAREIVNKYFMELEEKMNAENIEKGKAFLEENAKKEGIVTLPSGLQYEVITEGNGKKPSATDRVKCHYEGTLIDGTLFDSSVKRGQPAVFGVNQVIKGWVEALQLMSEGSKWRLFIPSEVGYGAQQAGEMIPPHSTLIFEVELIEVL
;
A
#
# COMPACT_ATOMS: atom_id res chain seq x y z
N MET A 1 -31.29 15.84 23.23
CA MET A 1 -30.49 14.91 22.39
C MET A 1 -30.56 13.52 23.01
N ASP A 2 -31.02 12.53 22.28
CA ASP A 2 -30.94 11.12 22.69
C ASP A 2 -29.52 10.61 22.51
N LYS A 3 -28.88 10.21 23.62
CA LYS A 3 -27.47 9.78 23.63
C LYS A 3 -27.23 8.48 22.87
N PHE A 4 -28.20 7.57 22.88
CA PHE A 4 -28.10 6.29 22.20
C PHE A 4 -28.11 6.46 20.68
N SER A 5 -29.09 7.19 20.16
CA SER A 5 -29.18 7.51 18.72
C SER A 5 -27.95 8.27 18.23
N TYR A 6 -27.44 9.20 19.02
CA TYR A 6 -26.21 9.94 18.67
C TYR A 6 -24.98 9.05 18.62
N ALA A 7 -24.84 8.10 19.57
CA ALA A 7 -23.73 7.16 19.58
C ALA A 7 -23.73 6.22 18.35
N ILE A 8 -24.90 5.75 17.93
CA ILE A 8 -25.05 4.98 16.68
C ILE A 8 -24.62 5.83 15.48
N GLY A 9 -25.08 7.09 15.44
CA GLY A 9 -24.70 8.02 14.35
C GLY A 9 -23.20 8.27 14.29
N LEU A 10 -22.51 8.42 15.44
CA LEU A 10 -21.04 8.53 15.48
C LEU A 10 -20.34 7.33 14.86
N GLY A 11 -20.76 6.11 15.21
CA GLY A 11 -20.18 4.88 14.64
C GLY A 11 -20.36 4.78 13.14
N ILE A 12 -21.57 5.07 12.64
CA ILE A 12 -21.85 5.06 11.21
C ILE A 12 -21.03 6.14 10.50
N GLY A 13 -20.99 7.38 11.03
CA GLY A 13 -20.21 8.47 10.45
C GLY A 13 -18.72 8.16 10.33
N GLN A 14 -18.13 7.54 11.36
CA GLN A 14 -16.74 7.10 11.32
C GLN A 14 -16.50 6.01 10.25
N ASN A 15 -17.42 5.05 10.13
CA ASN A 15 -17.32 4.01 9.10
C ASN A 15 -17.42 4.62 7.69
N LEU A 16 -18.34 5.54 7.46
CA LEU A 16 -18.48 6.21 6.16
C LEU A 16 -17.22 7.00 5.80
N LEU A 17 -16.61 7.70 6.75
CA LEU A 17 -15.34 8.40 6.55
C LEU A 17 -14.20 7.43 6.23
N SER A 18 -14.09 6.32 6.95
CA SER A 18 -13.04 5.32 6.71
C SER A 18 -13.17 4.61 5.35
N MET A 19 -14.40 4.50 4.83
CA MET A 19 -14.68 3.99 3.50
C MET A 19 -14.47 5.02 2.38
N GLY A 20 -14.12 6.27 2.73
CA GLY A 20 -13.94 7.35 1.76
C GLY A 20 -15.26 7.92 1.23
N ALA A 21 -16.41 7.59 1.82
CA ALA A 21 -17.71 8.11 1.43
C ALA A 21 -17.84 9.58 1.90
N GLN A 22 -17.53 10.50 0.98
CA GLN A 22 -17.62 11.94 1.22
C GLN A 22 -18.82 12.55 0.50
N GLY A 23 -19.31 13.68 1.01
CA GLY A 23 -20.39 14.42 0.35
C GLY A 23 -21.78 13.81 0.52
N ILE A 24 -21.98 12.93 1.50
CA ILE A 24 -23.28 12.35 1.81
C ILE A 24 -24.23 13.46 2.29
N ASN A 25 -25.41 13.56 1.67
CA ASN A 25 -26.50 14.38 2.18
C ASN A 25 -27.07 13.73 3.45
N VAL A 26 -26.82 14.37 4.60
CA VAL A 26 -27.22 13.83 5.90
C VAL A 26 -28.75 13.79 6.07
N GLU A 27 -29.48 14.68 5.43
CA GLU A 27 -30.94 14.74 5.52
C GLU A 27 -31.57 13.53 4.78
N ASP A 28 -31.12 13.27 3.55
CA ASP A 28 -31.56 12.10 2.77
C ASP A 28 -31.17 10.79 3.44
N PHE A 29 -29.95 10.75 4.04
CA PHE A 29 -29.47 9.59 4.79
C PHE A 29 -30.36 9.33 6.02
N ALA A 30 -30.69 10.36 6.79
CA ALA A 30 -31.56 10.24 7.96
C ALA A 30 -32.98 9.85 7.57
N GLN A 31 -33.50 10.39 6.44
CA GLN A 31 -34.82 10.02 5.91
C GLN A 31 -34.87 8.53 5.53
N ALA A 32 -33.86 8.03 4.83
CA ALA A 32 -33.79 6.61 4.45
C ALA A 32 -33.79 5.69 5.68
N ILE A 33 -33.05 6.05 6.74
CA ILE A 33 -33.07 5.31 8.00
C ILE A 33 -34.48 5.33 8.62
N ALA A 34 -35.13 6.51 8.65
CA ALA A 34 -36.46 6.66 9.20
C ALA A 34 -37.51 5.83 8.44
N ASP A 35 -37.43 5.76 7.12
CA ASP A 35 -38.36 4.99 6.29
C ASP A 35 -38.22 3.48 6.58
N VAL A 36 -36.97 2.98 6.65
CA VAL A 36 -36.68 1.57 6.98
C VAL A 36 -37.16 1.21 8.40
N LEU A 37 -36.83 2.03 9.41
CA LEU A 37 -37.21 1.74 10.80
C LEU A 37 -38.73 1.78 11.02
N ASN A 38 -39.44 2.67 10.31
CA ASN A 38 -40.88 2.78 10.38
C ASN A 38 -41.62 1.89 9.38
N ARG A 39 -40.91 1.01 8.65
CA ARG A 39 -41.47 0.10 7.64
C ARG A 39 -42.31 0.82 6.56
N LYS A 40 -41.87 2.01 6.18
CA LYS A 40 -42.46 2.78 5.09
C LYS A 40 -41.90 2.32 3.75
N GLU A 41 -42.58 2.69 2.67
CA GLU A 41 -42.03 2.58 1.33
C GLU A 41 -40.80 3.49 1.18
N THR A 42 -39.70 2.94 0.68
CA THR A 42 -38.47 3.68 0.45
C THR A 42 -38.50 4.42 -0.89
N ALA A 43 -37.86 5.58 -0.98
CA ALA A 43 -37.87 6.42 -2.19
C ALA A 43 -37.24 5.71 -3.41
N ILE A 44 -36.32 4.76 -3.17
CA ILE A 44 -35.70 3.90 -4.18
C ILE A 44 -35.73 2.44 -3.71
N SER A 45 -35.71 1.51 -4.65
CA SER A 45 -35.66 0.07 -4.32
C SER A 45 -34.31 -0.32 -3.72
N HIS A 46 -34.28 -1.42 -2.96
CA HIS A 46 -33.02 -1.97 -2.42
C HIS A 46 -32.03 -2.39 -3.51
N ASN A 47 -32.49 -2.83 -4.68
CA ASN A 47 -31.63 -3.17 -5.81
C ASN A 47 -30.99 -1.91 -6.40
N GLU A 48 -31.79 -0.88 -6.64
CA GLU A 48 -31.30 0.41 -7.11
C GLU A 48 -30.32 1.05 -6.13
N ALA A 49 -30.61 1.02 -4.83
CA ALA A 49 -29.68 1.50 -3.79
C ALA A 49 -28.34 0.77 -3.85
N ARG A 50 -28.35 -0.55 -4.02
CA ARG A 50 -27.14 -1.37 -4.15
C ARG A 50 -26.32 -0.99 -5.38
N GLU A 51 -26.99 -0.80 -6.52
CA GLU A 51 -26.33 -0.40 -7.78
C GLU A 51 -25.66 0.97 -7.63
N ILE A 52 -26.36 1.95 -7.04
CA ILE A 52 -25.81 3.29 -6.79
C ILE A 52 -24.58 3.24 -5.89
N VAL A 53 -24.65 2.51 -4.79
CA VAL A 53 -23.56 2.37 -3.83
C VAL A 53 -22.36 1.68 -4.47
N ASN A 54 -22.59 0.57 -5.18
CA ASN A 54 -21.52 -0.16 -5.87
C ASN A 54 -20.82 0.72 -6.90
N LYS A 55 -21.60 1.45 -7.72
CA LYS A 55 -21.05 2.36 -8.72
C LYS A 55 -20.20 3.44 -8.08
N TYR A 56 -20.66 4.06 -7.00
CA TYR A 56 -19.93 5.08 -6.27
C TYR A 56 -18.57 4.56 -5.77
N PHE A 57 -18.55 3.38 -5.14
CA PHE A 57 -17.29 2.82 -4.63
C PHE A 57 -16.35 2.35 -5.74
N MET A 58 -16.86 1.85 -6.86
CA MET A 58 -16.03 1.54 -8.03
C MET A 58 -15.34 2.80 -8.59
N GLU A 59 -16.11 3.89 -8.77
CA GLU A 59 -15.56 5.16 -9.25
C GLU A 59 -14.53 5.75 -8.28
N LEU A 60 -14.77 5.62 -6.96
CA LEU A 60 -13.84 6.04 -5.93
C LEU A 60 -12.53 5.24 -5.96
N GLU A 61 -12.64 3.91 -6.10
CA GLU A 61 -11.49 3.02 -6.23
C GLU A 61 -10.66 3.32 -7.48
N GLU A 62 -11.32 3.49 -8.63
CA GLU A 62 -10.65 3.88 -9.89
C GLU A 62 -9.89 5.20 -9.73
N LYS A 63 -10.51 6.19 -9.09
CA LYS A 63 -9.86 7.49 -8.83
C LYS A 63 -8.65 7.34 -7.92
N MET A 64 -8.78 6.60 -6.82
CA MET A 64 -7.66 6.37 -5.88
C MET A 64 -6.50 5.61 -6.56
N ASN A 65 -6.82 4.62 -7.38
CA ASN A 65 -5.83 3.87 -8.15
C ASN A 65 -5.08 4.77 -9.14
N ALA A 66 -5.80 5.61 -9.88
CA ALA A 66 -5.20 6.58 -10.80
C ALA A 66 -4.30 7.57 -10.06
N GLU A 67 -4.72 8.09 -8.90
CA GLU A 67 -3.90 8.98 -8.07
C GLU A 67 -2.62 8.28 -7.57
N ASN A 68 -2.69 7.02 -7.13
CA ASN A 68 -1.51 6.28 -6.67
C ASN A 68 -0.51 6.05 -7.80
N ILE A 69 -1.00 5.71 -9.01
CA ILE A 69 -0.15 5.56 -10.19
C ILE A 69 0.57 6.87 -10.50
N GLU A 70 -0.15 7.99 -10.59
CA GLU A 70 0.44 9.29 -10.90
C GLU A 70 1.43 9.76 -9.83
N LYS A 71 1.09 9.62 -8.55
CA LYS A 71 1.99 9.98 -7.44
C LYS A 71 3.25 9.13 -7.44
N GLY A 72 3.10 7.82 -7.66
CA GLY A 72 4.23 6.88 -7.74
C GLY A 72 5.16 7.20 -8.90
N LYS A 73 4.60 7.46 -10.09
CA LYS A 73 5.36 7.84 -11.28
C LYS A 73 6.12 9.15 -11.08
N ALA A 74 5.44 10.19 -10.61
CA ALA A 74 6.07 11.49 -10.34
C ALA A 74 7.19 11.36 -9.30
N PHE A 75 6.97 10.59 -8.24
CA PHE A 75 7.98 10.31 -7.23
C PHE A 75 9.23 9.65 -7.83
N LEU A 76 9.07 8.59 -8.63
CA LEU A 76 10.19 7.87 -9.25
C LEU A 76 10.94 8.74 -10.28
N GLU A 77 10.23 9.56 -11.07
CA GLU A 77 10.84 10.50 -12.02
C GLU A 77 11.71 11.55 -11.31
N GLU A 78 11.26 12.09 -10.19
CA GLU A 78 12.05 13.02 -9.38
C GLU A 78 13.20 12.30 -8.64
N ASN A 79 12.96 11.09 -8.15
CA ASN A 79 13.98 10.32 -7.45
C ASN A 79 15.14 9.95 -8.37
N ALA A 80 14.86 9.59 -9.63
CA ALA A 80 15.89 9.25 -10.63
C ALA A 80 16.90 10.38 -10.91
N LYS A 81 16.55 11.64 -10.61
CA LYS A 81 17.43 12.81 -10.81
C LYS A 81 18.42 13.01 -9.67
N LYS A 82 18.24 12.31 -8.55
CA LYS A 82 19.09 12.45 -7.37
C LYS A 82 20.43 11.74 -7.59
N GLU A 83 21.49 12.33 -7.07
CA GLU A 83 22.82 11.71 -7.07
C GLU A 83 22.79 10.38 -6.28
N GLY A 84 23.48 9.36 -6.80
CA GLY A 84 23.56 8.04 -6.18
C GLY A 84 22.40 7.10 -6.50
N ILE A 85 21.34 7.57 -7.19
CA ILE A 85 20.22 6.72 -7.61
C ILE A 85 20.55 6.03 -8.93
N VAL A 86 20.43 4.71 -8.92
CA VAL A 86 20.53 3.86 -10.12
C VAL A 86 19.13 3.37 -10.48
N THR A 87 18.75 3.52 -11.76
CA THR A 87 17.48 3.02 -12.30
C THR A 87 17.74 1.83 -13.21
N LEU A 88 17.07 0.71 -12.93
CA LEU A 88 17.14 -0.52 -13.74
C LEU A 88 16.07 -0.54 -14.84
N PRO A 89 16.22 -1.38 -15.89
CA PRO A 89 15.25 -1.48 -16.97
C PRO A 89 13.83 -1.88 -16.53
N SER A 90 13.70 -2.54 -15.40
CA SER A 90 12.41 -2.87 -14.76
C SER A 90 11.69 -1.68 -14.15
N GLY A 91 12.35 -0.52 -14.07
CA GLY A 91 11.90 0.66 -13.34
C GLY A 91 12.27 0.65 -11.85
N LEU A 92 12.80 -0.45 -11.33
CA LEU A 92 13.36 -0.49 -9.98
C LEU A 92 14.48 0.55 -9.85
N GLN A 93 14.45 1.34 -8.78
CA GLN A 93 15.54 2.24 -8.45
C GLN A 93 16.16 1.84 -7.12
N TYR A 94 17.44 2.08 -6.98
CA TYR A 94 18.15 1.85 -5.71
C TYR A 94 19.23 2.86 -5.44
N GLU A 95 19.54 3.01 -4.17
CA GLU A 95 20.66 3.77 -3.62
C GLU A 95 21.48 2.85 -2.73
N VAL A 96 22.78 2.82 -2.92
CA VAL A 96 23.70 2.07 -2.04
C VAL A 96 24.03 2.91 -0.84
N ILE A 97 23.53 2.53 0.34
CA ILE A 97 23.84 3.21 1.62
C ILE A 97 25.15 2.68 2.17
N THR A 98 25.35 1.38 2.11
CA THR A 98 26.57 0.70 2.56
C THR A 98 26.93 -0.40 1.58
N GLU A 99 28.16 -0.40 1.12
CA GLU A 99 28.69 -1.48 0.28
C GLU A 99 28.99 -2.72 1.12
N GLY A 100 28.61 -3.88 0.59
CA GLY A 100 28.99 -5.16 1.12
C GLY A 100 30.15 -5.77 0.32
N ASN A 101 30.84 -6.72 0.91
CA ASN A 101 31.96 -7.41 0.28
C ASN A 101 31.83 -8.93 0.31
N GLY A 102 30.70 -9.46 0.80
CA GLY A 102 30.43 -10.89 0.84
C GLY A 102 29.82 -11.43 -0.46
N LYS A 103 29.22 -12.59 -0.35
CA LYS A 103 28.59 -13.28 -1.50
C LYS A 103 27.38 -12.50 -2.04
N LYS A 104 27.13 -12.65 -3.35
CA LYS A 104 25.86 -12.24 -3.96
C LYS A 104 24.95 -13.45 -4.04
N PRO A 105 23.70 -13.34 -3.60
CA PRO A 105 22.77 -14.47 -3.69
C PRO A 105 22.33 -14.74 -5.12
N SER A 106 22.10 -16.01 -5.44
CA SER A 106 21.38 -16.43 -6.63
C SER A 106 19.86 -16.43 -6.39
N ALA A 107 19.08 -16.60 -7.46
CA ALA A 107 17.62 -16.65 -7.36
C ALA A 107 17.10 -17.81 -6.49
N THR A 108 17.88 -18.87 -6.29
CA THR A 108 17.49 -20.07 -5.53
C THR A 108 17.98 -20.08 -4.09
N ASP A 109 18.80 -19.10 -3.73
CA ASP A 109 19.37 -19.01 -2.39
C ASP A 109 18.34 -18.47 -1.39
N ARG A 110 18.63 -18.68 -0.12
CA ARG A 110 17.93 -18.03 0.98
C ARG A 110 18.79 -16.91 1.53
N VAL A 111 18.16 -15.87 1.97
CA VAL A 111 18.83 -14.70 2.53
C VAL A 111 18.26 -14.33 3.88
N LYS A 112 19.10 -13.80 4.74
CA LYS A 112 18.75 -13.22 6.03
C LYS A 112 18.94 -11.72 5.95
N CYS A 113 17.86 -10.97 6.14
CA CYS A 113 17.84 -9.54 5.98
C CYS A 113 17.21 -8.82 7.18
N HIS A 114 17.70 -7.64 7.47
CA HIS A 114 16.90 -6.61 8.10
C HIS A 114 16.28 -5.72 7.04
N TYR A 115 15.04 -5.27 7.27
CA TYR A 115 14.38 -4.35 6.37
C TYR A 115 13.36 -3.46 7.09
N GLU A 116 13.08 -2.34 6.47
CA GLU A 116 11.99 -1.45 6.81
C GLU A 116 11.30 -0.98 5.53
N GLY A 117 9.97 -1.15 5.44
CA GLY A 117 9.16 -0.81 4.28
C GLY A 117 8.21 0.33 4.57
N THR A 118 8.24 1.37 3.72
CA THR A 118 7.36 2.54 3.80
C THR A 118 6.70 2.82 2.46
N LEU A 119 5.55 3.49 2.50
CA LEU A 119 4.95 4.14 1.35
C LEU A 119 5.70 5.46 1.04
N ILE A 120 5.41 6.07 -0.11
CA ILE A 120 6.05 7.33 -0.53
C ILE A 120 5.72 8.52 0.38
N ASP A 121 4.65 8.45 1.17
CA ASP A 121 4.27 9.45 2.17
C ASP A 121 4.95 9.23 3.54
N GLY A 122 5.80 8.20 3.65
CA GLY A 122 6.50 7.82 4.88
C GLY A 122 5.72 6.88 5.80
N THR A 123 4.52 6.46 5.44
CA THR A 123 3.74 5.48 6.22
C THR A 123 4.48 4.16 6.28
N LEU A 124 4.90 3.76 7.48
CA LEU A 124 5.57 2.49 7.73
C LEU A 124 4.54 1.36 7.72
N PHE A 125 4.71 0.37 6.85
CA PHE A 125 3.81 -0.79 6.77
C PHE A 125 4.45 -2.09 7.29
N ASP A 126 5.77 -2.21 7.26
CA ASP A 126 6.47 -3.39 7.81
C ASP A 126 7.91 -3.06 8.21
N SER A 127 8.41 -3.66 9.31
CA SER A 127 9.79 -3.47 9.78
C SER A 127 10.26 -4.66 10.59
N SER A 128 11.25 -5.37 10.10
CA SER A 128 11.96 -6.42 10.85
C SER A 128 12.83 -5.81 11.97
N VAL A 129 13.29 -4.57 11.78
CA VAL A 129 14.09 -3.83 12.77
C VAL A 129 13.23 -3.54 14.01
N LYS A 130 11.99 -3.07 13.83
CA LYS A 130 11.06 -2.85 14.96
C LYS A 130 10.66 -4.14 15.67
N ARG A 131 10.62 -5.26 14.96
CA ARG A 131 10.39 -6.59 15.57
C ARG A 131 11.62 -7.11 16.32
N GLY A 132 12.80 -6.48 16.15
CA GLY A 132 14.05 -6.91 16.80
C GLY A 132 14.61 -8.23 16.25
N GLN A 133 14.12 -8.71 15.11
CA GLN A 133 14.51 -9.99 14.51
C GLN A 133 14.66 -9.86 12.99
N PRO A 134 15.83 -10.24 12.42
CA PRO A 134 15.97 -10.34 10.97
C PRO A 134 15.04 -11.42 10.42
N ALA A 135 14.60 -11.24 9.20
CA ALA A 135 13.75 -12.19 8.50
C ALA A 135 14.59 -13.03 7.51
N VAL A 136 14.14 -14.25 7.27
CA VAL A 136 14.76 -15.19 6.33
C VAL A 136 13.77 -15.55 5.24
N PHE A 137 14.16 -15.33 3.97
CA PHE A 137 13.31 -15.66 2.80
C PHE A 137 14.11 -16.36 1.73
N GLY A 138 13.43 -17.10 0.84
CA GLY A 138 13.97 -17.48 -0.46
C GLY A 138 13.97 -16.25 -1.39
N VAL A 139 15.06 -16.04 -2.11
CA VAL A 139 15.18 -14.90 -3.04
C VAL A 139 14.05 -14.88 -4.07
N ASN A 140 13.58 -16.04 -4.54
CA ASN A 140 12.47 -16.17 -5.47
C ASN A 140 11.06 -16.15 -4.83
N GLN A 141 10.96 -15.92 -3.53
CA GLN A 141 9.69 -15.96 -2.77
C GLN A 141 9.20 -14.57 -2.35
N VAL A 142 9.86 -13.51 -2.79
CA VAL A 142 9.54 -12.12 -2.49
C VAL A 142 9.07 -11.39 -3.74
N ILE A 143 8.65 -10.13 -3.61
CA ILE A 143 8.22 -9.31 -4.75
C ILE A 143 9.35 -9.14 -5.77
N LYS A 144 9.00 -8.98 -7.05
CA LYS A 144 9.96 -8.96 -8.17
C LYS A 144 11.09 -7.94 -7.99
N GLY A 145 10.79 -6.76 -7.48
CA GLY A 145 11.78 -5.73 -7.20
C GLY A 145 12.85 -6.21 -6.18
N TRP A 146 12.45 -6.96 -5.17
CA TRP A 146 13.39 -7.57 -4.23
C TRP A 146 14.21 -8.69 -4.86
N VAL A 147 13.57 -9.53 -5.69
CA VAL A 147 14.28 -10.60 -6.42
C VAL A 147 15.41 -10.02 -7.26
N GLU A 148 15.15 -8.90 -7.95
CA GLU A 148 16.14 -8.23 -8.78
C GLU A 148 17.23 -7.54 -7.92
N ALA A 149 16.85 -6.80 -6.90
CA ALA A 149 17.79 -6.09 -6.03
C ALA A 149 18.72 -7.03 -5.27
N LEU A 150 18.19 -8.09 -4.64
CA LEU A 150 18.97 -9.01 -3.83
C LEU A 150 20.08 -9.69 -4.63
N GLN A 151 19.85 -10.04 -5.88
CA GLN A 151 20.87 -10.65 -6.75
C GLN A 151 21.99 -9.66 -7.15
N LEU A 152 21.78 -8.37 -6.99
CA LEU A 152 22.79 -7.32 -7.20
C LEU A 152 23.54 -6.97 -5.91
N MET A 153 22.89 -7.13 -4.76
CA MET A 153 23.45 -6.85 -3.46
C MET A 153 24.52 -7.87 -3.06
N SER A 154 25.55 -7.42 -2.35
CA SER A 154 26.51 -8.28 -1.70
C SER A 154 26.16 -8.42 -0.21
N GLU A 155 26.44 -9.58 0.38
CA GLU A 155 26.33 -9.80 1.81
C GLU A 155 27.11 -8.72 2.59
N GLY A 156 26.49 -8.14 3.60
CA GLY A 156 26.97 -7.01 4.37
C GLY A 156 26.56 -5.65 3.80
N SER A 157 25.87 -5.59 2.65
CA SER A 157 25.39 -4.33 2.08
C SER A 157 24.06 -3.87 2.67
N LYS A 158 23.85 -2.55 2.64
CA LYS A 158 22.57 -1.92 2.95
C LYS A 158 22.17 -1.00 1.80
N TRP A 159 21.01 -1.26 1.22
CA TRP A 159 20.46 -0.50 0.10
C TRP A 159 19.11 0.10 0.45
N ARG A 160 18.80 1.23 -0.19
CA ARG A 160 17.43 1.73 -0.24
C ARG A 160 16.86 1.47 -1.63
N LEU A 161 15.75 0.77 -1.67
CA LEU A 161 15.04 0.37 -2.88
C LEU A 161 13.81 1.24 -3.05
N PHE A 162 13.53 1.67 -4.27
CA PHE A 162 12.32 2.38 -4.67
C PHE A 162 11.66 1.53 -5.75
N ILE A 163 10.56 0.90 -5.40
CA ILE A 163 9.97 -0.19 -6.16
C ILE A 163 8.67 0.30 -6.80
N PRO A 164 8.60 0.46 -8.13
CA PRO A 164 7.35 0.75 -8.80
C PRO A 164 6.35 -0.41 -8.62
N SER A 165 5.07 -0.10 -8.67
CA SER A 165 4.00 -1.07 -8.38
C SER A 165 4.07 -2.32 -9.25
N GLU A 166 4.54 -2.22 -10.51
CA GLU A 166 4.63 -3.29 -11.49
C GLU A 166 5.58 -4.43 -11.08
N VAL A 167 6.57 -4.09 -10.27
CA VAL A 167 7.51 -5.07 -9.67
C VAL A 167 7.35 -5.17 -8.15
N GLY A 168 6.32 -4.53 -7.62
CA GLY A 168 5.81 -4.64 -6.25
C GLY A 168 4.56 -5.53 -6.18
N TYR A 169 3.47 -5.00 -5.64
CA TYR A 169 2.18 -5.71 -5.48
C TYR A 169 1.18 -5.43 -6.62
N GLY A 170 1.51 -4.55 -7.58
CA GLY A 170 0.66 -4.24 -8.73
C GLY A 170 -0.68 -3.63 -8.33
N ALA A 171 -1.74 -4.08 -9.02
CA ALA A 171 -3.11 -3.64 -8.79
C ALA A 171 -3.77 -4.28 -7.55
N GLN A 172 -3.03 -5.04 -6.75
CA GLN A 172 -3.58 -5.72 -5.58
C GLN A 172 -3.25 -4.92 -4.31
N GLN A 173 -4.24 -4.84 -3.42
CA GLN A 173 -3.99 -4.39 -2.06
C GLN A 173 -3.15 -5.44 -1.33
N ALA A 174 -2.12 -5.02 -0.61
CA ALA A 174 -1.30 -5.91 0.20
C ALA A 174 -1.43 -5.57 1.69
N GLY A 175 -2.01 -6.51 2.44
CA GLY A 175 -2.37 -6.26 3.83
C GLY A 175 -3.39 -5.12 3.97
N GLU A 176 -3.38 -4.47 5.15
CA GLU A 176 -4.30 -3.35 5.44
C GLU A 176 -3.73 -1.98 5.05
N MET A 177 -2.41 -1.89 4.85
CA MET A 177 -1.70 -0.61 4.76
C MET A 177 -1.14 -0.26 3.38
N ILE A 178 -1.13 -1.21 2.44
CA ILE A 178 -0.58 -0.98 1.10
C ILE A 178 -1.73 -0.97 0.08
N PRO A 179 -2.20 0.20 -0.34
CA PRO A 179 -3.21 0.32 -1.38
C PRO A 179 -2.74 -0.24 -2.73
N PRO A 180 -3.66 -0.56 -3.65
CA PRO A 180 -3.32 -0.89 -5.03
C PRO A 180 -2.42 0.17 -5.68
N HIS A 181 -1.56 -0.26 -6.58
CA HIS A 181 -0.65 0.59 -7.35
C HIS A 181 0.32 1.44 -6.53
N SER A 182 0.60 1.05 -5.27
CA SER A 182 1.55 1.76 -4.43
C SER A 182 2.99 1.56 -4.89
N THR A 183 3.74 2.65 -5.00
CA THR A 183 5.20 2.63 -5.05
C THR A 183 5.73 2.42 -3.63
N LEU A 184 6.67 1.51 -3.48
CA LEU A 184 7.20 1.09 -2.18
C LEU A 184 8.64 1.57 -2.01
N ILE A 185 8.99 1.94 -0.79
CA ILE A 185 10.37 2.25 -0.40
C ILE A 185 10.80 1.22 0.64
N PHE A 186 11.94 0.58 0.42
CA PHE A 186 12.51 -0.33 1.41
C PHE A 186 13.96 0.05 1.69
N GLU A 187 14.31 0.11 2.96
CA GLU A 187 15.72 -0.06 3.37
C GLU A 187 15.94 -1.54 3.64
N VAL A 188 16.93 -2.12 2.98
CA VAL A 188 17.26 -3.54 3.09
C VAL A 188 18.72 -3.70 3.43
N GLU A 189 19.01 -4.42 4.51
CA GLU A 189 20.34 -4.85 4.89
C GLU A 189 20.46 -6.35 4.66
N LEU A 190 21.32 -6.76 3.73
CA LEU A 190 21.61 -8.16 3.45
C LEU A 190 22.67 -8.66 4.44
N ILE A 191 22.24 -9.39 5.46
CA ILE A 191 23.11 -9.84 6.56
C ILE A 191 23.90 -11.09 6.15
N GLU A 192 23.22 -12.06 5.52
CA GLU A 192 23.81 -13.39 5.27
C GLU A 192 23.12 -14.06 4.07
N VAL A 193 23.90 -14.76 3.26
CA VAL A 193 23.42 -15.66 2.18
C VAL A 193 23.56 -17.10 2.68
N LEU A 194 22.41 -17.80 2.80
CA LEU A 194 22.25 -19.13 3.42
C LEU A 194 22.28 -20.26 2.38
#